data_e3128101b20ef598b9aace05824e3762
#
_entry.id   e3128101b20ef598b9aace05824e3762
#
_cell.length_a   1.000
_cell.length_b   1.000
_cell.length_c   1.000
_cell.angle_alpha   90.00
_cell.angle_beta   90.00
_cell.angle_gamma   90.00
#
_symmetry.space_group_name_H-M   'P 1'
#
loop_
_entity.id
_entity.type
_entity.pdbx_description
1 polymer ?
#
loop_
_entity_poly.entity_id
_entity_poly.type
_entity_poly.pdbx_seq_one_letter_code
_entity_poly.pdbx_strand_id
1 'polypeptide(L)'
;MAVDYKKIGLVNTKEMFARAIKGGWAVPAFNFNNLEQLQAIIQASSNLKSPVILQVSKGARKYANPTLLRYLAEGAVEYAKELGCNHPEIVLHLDHGDSFETCKSCVDFGFSSVMIDGSALPYEENIALTKKVVDYAHQFGVTVEGELGVLAGVEDDVVAEESHYTKPEEVVDFATRTGVDSLAISIGTSHGAYKFKPEQCTRDPKTGHLVPPPLAFDVLEAVEKQLPGFPIVLHGSSSVPQEYVDIINKFGGKLPDAVGIPEEQLTKASESAVCKINIDSDSRLAFTAGVRETFALHPEYFDPRQYCGKAREYMVDLYSHKIKDVLHSDNKLANLD
;
A
#
# COMPACT_ATOMS: atom_id res chain seq x y z
N MET A 1 -7.99 26.71 7.10
CA MET A 1 -8.17 26.46 5.64
C MET A 1 -7.39 25.21 5.32
N ALA A 2 -7.98 24.29 4.56
CA ALA A 2 -7.30 23.09 4.12
C ALA A 2 -6.07 23.44 3.24
N VAL A 3 -5.03 22.64 3.35
CA VAL A 3 -3.84 22.77 2.53
C VAL A 3 -4.14 22.21 1.14
N ASP A 4 -3.89 22.99 0.11
CA ASP A 4 -4.01 22.53 -1.27
C ASP A 4 -2.83 21.63 -1.63
N TYR A 5 -3.06 20.33 -1.76
CA TYR A 5 -2.04 19.33 -2.08
C TYR A 5 -1.30 19.62 -3.40
N LYS A 6 -1.96 20.28 -4.37
CA LYS A 6 -1.34 20.65 -5.64
C LYS A 6 -0.22 21.67 -5.46
N LYS A 7 -0.33 22.55 -4.45
CA LYS A 7 0.71 23.55 -4.15
C LYS A 7 1.98 22.94 -3.55
N ILE A 8 1.86 21.74 -2.99
CA ILE A 8 3.03 20.98 -2.51
C ILE A 8 3.51 19.94 -3.53
N GLY A 9 2.99 20.00 -4.77
CA GLY A 9 3.45 19.18 -5.88
C GLY A 9 2.88 17.75 -5.92
N LEU A 10 1.90 17.44 -5.08
CA LEU A 10 1.24 16.13 -5.08
C LEU A 10 0.15 16.06 -6.16
N VAL A 11 -0.17 14.83 -6.58
CA VAL A 11 -1.31 14.50 -7.45
C VAL A 11 -2.29 13.59 -6.71
N ASN A 12 -3.54 13.51 -7.20
CA ASN A 12 -4.49 12.51 -6.70
C ASN A 12 -4.44 11.21 -7.55
N THR A 13 -5.22 10.20 -7.19
CA THR A 13 -5.16 8.87 -7.82
C THR A 13 -5.88 8.77 -9.16
N LYS A 14 -6.76 9.71 -9.51
CA LYS A 14 -7.73 9.59 -10.60
C LYS A 14 -7.10 9.23 -11.94
N GLU A 15 -6.16 10.05 -12.42
CA GLU A 15 -5.55 9.86 -13.75
C GLU A 15 -4.60 8.66 -13.79
N MET A 16 -3.84 8.43 -12.69
CA MET A 16 -2.93 7.29 -12.64
C MET A 16 -3.68 5.95 -12.60
N PHE A 17 -4.81 5.85 -11.89
CA PHE A 17 -5.63 4.64 -11.87
C PHE A 17 -6.26 4.36 -13.23
N ALA A 18 -6.76 5.38 -13.92
CA ALA A 18 -7.29 5.21 -15.28
C ALA A 18 -6.22 4.68 -16.25
N ARG A 19 -4.96 5.16 -16.15
CA ARG A 19 -3.84 4.63 -16.94
C ARG A 19 -3.45 3.22 -16.53
N ALA A 20 -3.45 2.93 -15.24
CA ALA A 20 -3.10 1.61 -14.69
C ALA A 20 -4.06 0.54 -15.21
N ILE A 21 -5.36 0.74 -15.07
CA ILE A 21 -6.40 -0.19 -15.57
C ILE A 21 -6.25 -0.40 -17.10
N LYS A 22 -6.15 0.69 -17.86
CA LYS A 22 -6.01 0.61 -19.31
C LYS A 22 -4.74 -0.13 -19.75
N GLY A 23 -3.68 -0.02 -18.96
CA GLY A 23 -2.36 -0.57 -19.28
C GLY A 23 -2.08 -1.94 -18.68
N GLY A 24 -2.97 -2.50 -17.82
CA GLY A 24 -2.78 -3.79 -17.16
C GLY A 24 -1.58 -3.79 -16.21
N TRP A 25 -1.47 -2.76 -15.34
CA TRP A 25 -0.45 -2.63 -14.31
C TRP A 25 -1.03 -1.99 -13.04
N ALA A 26 -0.36 -2.08 -11.91
CA ALA A 26 -0.84 -1.47 -10.68
C ALA A 26 0.13 -0.42 -10.13
N VAL A 27 -0.43 0.65 -9.55
CA VAL A 27 0.34 1.66 -8.82
C VAL A 27 0.80 1.06 -7.48
N PRO A 28 2.11 1.08 -7.19
CA PRO A 28 2.60 0.65 -5.88
C PRO A 28 2.16 1.64 -4.81
N ALA A 29 1.58 1.12 -3.73
CA ALA A 29 1.22 1.88 -2.56
C ALA A 29 2.07 1.38 -1.39
N PHE A 30 3.13 2.13 -1.08
CA PHE A 30 4.10 1.77 -0.06
C PHE A 30 3.83 2.52 1.25
N ASN A 31 3.63 1.77 2.32
CA ASN A 31 3.53 2.33 3.67
C ASN A 31 4.92 2.78 4.17
N PHE A 32 4.96 3.94 4.82
CA PHE A 32 6.19 4.42 5.44
C PHE A 32 5.94 5.01 6.83
N ASN A 33 6.95 4.92 7.70
CA ASN A 33 6.91 5.36 9.08
C ASN A 33 8.05 6.34 9.42
N ASN A 34 9.09 6.36 8.61
CA ASN A 34 10.32 7.11 8.88
C ASN A 34 10.96 7.66 7.59
N LEU A 35 12.01 8.46 7.77
CA LEU A 35 12.72 9.12 6.68
C LEU A 35 13.41 8.12 5.73
N GLU A 36 13.98 7.05 6.28
CA GLU A 36 14.74 6.06 5.50
C GLU A 36 13.85 5.29 4.53
N GLN A 37 12.64 4.91 4.97
CA GLN A 37 11.63 4.30 4.11
C GLN A 37 11.19 5.27 3.01
N LEU A 38 10.89 6.52 3.37
CA LEU A 38 10.50 7.54 2.40
C LEU A 38 11.59 7.76 1.34
N GLN A 39 12.86 7.90 1.75
CA GLN A 39 13.97 8.08 0.82
C GLN A 39 14.11 6.89 -0.13
N ALA A 40 13.98 5.66 0.37
CA ALA A 40 14.07 4.46 -0.45
C ALA A 40 12.93 4.36 -1.47
N ILE A 41 11.69 4.67 -1.06
CA ILE A 41 10.52 4.71 -1.95
C ILE A 41 10.74 5.71 -3.09
N ILE A 42 11.13 6.94 -2.75
CA ILE A 42 11.33 7.99 -3.76
C ILE A 42 12.51 7.67 -4.68
N GLN A 43 13.60 7.12 -4.15
CA GLN A 43 14.74 6.72 -4.97
C GLN A 43 14.35 5.62 -5.97
N ALA A 44 13.67 4.56 -5.53
CA ALA A 44 13.24 3.48 -6.42
C ALA A 44 12.24 3.95 -7.48
N SER A 45 11.20 4.70 -7.07
CA SER A 45 10.16 5.19 -7.99
C SER A 45 10.70 6.20 -9.00
N SER A 46 11.59 7.11 -8.59
CA SER A 46 12.22 8.10 -9.49
C SER A 46 13.14 7.42 -10.50
N ASN A 47 14.00 6.50 -10.06
CA ASN A 47 14.92 5.76 -10.92
C ASN A 47 14.18 4.95 -12.00
N LEU A 48 13.02 4.42 -11.66
CA LEU A 48 12.20 3.60 -12.56
C LEU A 48 11.08 4.37 -13.25
N LYS A 49 11.01 5.68 -13.04
CA LYS A 49 9.96 6.55 -13.62
C LYS A 49 8.55 6.00 -13.36
N SER A 50 8.32 5.56 -12.13
CA SER A 50 7.04 4.98 -11.67
C SER A 50 6.23 6.01 -10.89
N PRO A 51 4.91 6.13 -11.12
CA PRO A 51 4.03 6.79 -10.17
C PRO A 51 4.03 6.01 -8.86
N VAL A 52 3.79 6.67 -7.72
CA VAL A 52 3.84 6.04 -6.41
C VAL A 52 2.81 6.65 -5.46
N ILE A 53 2.24 5.81 -4.60
CA ILE A 53 1.41 6.22 -3.48
C ILE A 53 2.21 6.04 -2.19
N LEU A 54 2.45 7.17 -1.51
CA LEU A 54 3.00 7.21 -0.16
C LEU A 54 1.84 6.98 0.82
N GLN A 55 1.77 5.79 1.43
CA GLN A 55 0.71 5.42 2.35
C GLN A 55 1.09 5.68 3.79
N VAL A 56 0.14 6.17 4.56
CA VAL A 56 0.31 6.45 5.98
C VAL A 56 -0.93 6.00 6.74
N SER A 57 -0.77 5.00 7.58
CA SER A 57 -1.81 4.61 8.53
C SER A 57 -1.99 5.65 9.63
N LYS A 58 -3.08 5.57 10.38
CA LYS A 58 -3.31 6.40 11.57
C LYS A 58 -2.17 6.28 12.58
N GLY A 59 -1.67 5.04 12.80
CA GLY A 59 -0.54 4.75 13.70
C GLY A 59 0.76 5.41 13.21
N ALA A 60 1.10 5.23 11.93
CA ALA A 60 2.26 5.85 11.31
C ALA A 60 2.19 7.38 11.34
N ARG A 61 1.01 7.97 11.07
CA ARG A 61 0.77 9.42 11.15
C ARG A 61 1.01 9.96 12.57
N LYS A 62 0.56 9.23 13.59
CA LYS A 62 0.79 9.59 14.99
C LYS A 62 2.27 9.50 15.35
N TYR A 63 2.96 8.44 14.90
CA TYR A 63 4.39 8.22 15.14
C TYR A 63 5.26 9.31 14.50
N ALA A 64 5.04 9.59 13.21
CA ALA A 64 5.82 10.56 12.46
C ALA A 64 5.52 12.03 12.81
N ASN A 65 4.42 12.32 13.47
CA ASN A 65 3.79 13.63 13.70
C ASN A 65 3.18 14.23 12.41
N PRO A 66 1.91 14.66 12.43
CA PRO A 66 1.21 15.16 11.23
C PRO A 66 1.89 16.35 10.56
N THR A 67 2.48 17.27 11.35
CA THR A 67 3.19 18.44 10.80
C THR A 67 4.45 18.02 10.06
N LEU A 68 5.30 17.17 10.68
CA LEU A 68 6.52 16.68 10.04
C LEU A 68 6.19 15.87 8.79
N LEU A 69 5.16 15.02 8.83
CA LEU A 69 4.73 14.20 7.71
C LEU A 69 4.39 15.01 6.46
N ARG A 70 3.70 16.15 6.64
CA ARG A 70 3.37 17.05 5.53
C ARG A 70 4.63 17.57 4.85
N TYR A 71 5.62 18.04 5.63
CA TYR A 71 6.88 18.54 5.06
C TYR A 71 7.76 17.44 4.50
N LEU A 72 7.66 16.22 5.02
CA LEU A 72 8.28 15.04 4.41
C LEU A 72 7.69 14.74 3.03
N ALA A 73 6.37 14.86 2.87
CA ALA A 73 5.71 14.65 1.57
C ALA A 73 6.09 15.75 0.55
N GLU A 74 6.16 17.02 0.97
CA GLU A 74 6.67 18.13 0.16
C GLU A 74 8.13 17.90 -0.23
N GLY A 75 8.97 17.53 0.74
CA GLY A 75 10.37 17.20 0.51
C GLY A 75 10.57 16.00 -0.42
N ALA A 76 9.66 15.02 -0.39
CA ALA A 76 9.68 13.87 -1.29
C ALA A 76 9.52 14.27 -2.76
N VAL A 77 8.64 15.24 -3.04
CA VAL A 77 8.46 15.80 -4.41
C VAL A 77 9.73 16.49 -4.88
N GLU A 78 10.36 17.32 -4.05
CA GLU A 78 11.60 18.00 -4.40
C GLU A 78 12.77 17.00 -4.55
N TYR A 79 12.87 16.03 -3.66
CA TYR A 79 13.87 14.97 -3.75
C TYR A 79 13.75 14.14 -5.04
N ALA A 80 12.53 13.83 -5.48
CA ALA A 80 12.31 13.15 -6.76
C ALA A 80 12.87 14.00 -7.94
N LYS A 81 12.70 15.32 -7.92
CA LYS A 81 13.24 16.23 -8.93
C LYS A 81 14.78 16.27 -8.88
N GLU A 82 15.39 16.29 -7.70
CA GLU A 82 16.84 16.19 -7.54
C GLU A 82 17.41 14.90 -8.14
N LEU A 83 16.65 13.80 -8.09
CA LEU A 83 16.98 12.53 -8.71
C LEU A 83 16.73 12.49 -10.23
N GLY A 84 16.32 13.61 -10.82
CA GLY A 84 16.08 13.73 -12.26
C GLY A 84 14.67 13.37 -12.73
N CYS A 85 13.74 13.15 -11.82
CA CYS A 85 12.33 12.97 -12.16
C CYS A 85 11.63 14.33 -12.20
N ASN A 86 11.58 14.96 -13.38
CA ASN A 86 11.09 16.35 -13.52
C ASN A 86 9.57 16.47 -13.25
N HIS A 87 8.82 15.42 -13.48
CA HIS A 87 7.36 15.38 -13.31
C HIS A 87 6.93 14.19 -12.44
N PRO A 88 7.30 14.17 -11.15
CA PRO A 88 6.96 13.07 -10.27
C PRO A 88 5.45 13.01 -10.02
N GLU A 89 4.87 11.82 -10.10
CA GLU A 89 3.48 11.57 -9.74
C GLU A 89 3.45 10.87 -8.38
N ILE A 90 3.36 11.66 -7.34
CA ILE A 90 3.36 11.23 -5.94
C ILE A 90 2.01 11.56 -5.31
N VAL A 91 1.36 10.55 -4.73
CA VAL A 91 0.13 10.67 -3.93
C VAL A 91 0.49 10.52 -2.47
N LEU A 92 -0.04 11.38 -1.59
CA LEU A 92 -0.04 11.15 -0.15
C LEU A 92 -1.43 10.65 0.25
N HIS A 93 -1.50 9.42 0.77
CA HIS A 93 -2.72 8.68 1.01
C HIS A 93 -2.86 8.26 2.48
N LEU A 94 -4.04 8.51 3.07
CA LEU A 94 -4.42 7.92 4.35
C LEU A 94 -4.88 6.49 4.12
N ASP A 95 -4.21 5.55 4.78
CA ASP A 95 -4.50 4.13 4.79
C ASP A 95 -5.35 3.77 6.01
N HIS A 96 -6.45 3.05 5.81
CA HIS A 96 -7.42 2.65 6.84
C HIS A 96 -7.86 3.79 7.79
N GLY A 97 -8.47 4.84 7.25
CA GLY A 97 -9.13 5.86 8.05
C GLY A 97 -10.30 5.28 8.84
N ASP A 98 -10.30 5.47 10.16
CA ASP A 98 -11.26 4.88 11.10
C ASP A 98 -12.50 5.75 11.36
N SER A 99 -12.50 6.98 10.88
CA SER A 99 -13.55 7.95 11.14
C SER A 99 -13.54 9.10 10.14
N PHE A 100 -14.68 9.76 10.02
CA PHE A 100 -14.78 11.01 9.25
C PHE A 100 -13.77 12.07 9.73
N GLU A 101 -13.57 12.19 11.03
CA GLU A 101 -12.67 13.17 11.63
C GLU A 101 -11.21 12.90 11.25
N THR A 102 -10.79 11.64 11.21
CA THR A 102 -9.45 11.25 10.74
C THR A 102 -9.26 11.60 9.27
N CYS A 103 -10.19 11.19 8.39
CA CYS A 103 -10.15 11.51 6.97
C CYS A 103 -10.17 13.03 6.73
N LYS A 104 -11.08 13.75 7.39
CA LYS A 104 -11.16 15.22 7.34
C LYS A 104 -9.83 15.87 7.74
N SER A 105 -9.25 15.43 8.83
CA SER A 105 -7.94 15.94 9.29
C SER A 105 -6.84 15.71 8.25
N CYS A 106 -6.81 14.57 7.56
CA CYS A 106 -5.83 14.31 6.50
C CYS A 106 -6.05 15.22 5.29
N VAL A 107 -7.30 15.39 4.83
CA VAL A 107 -7.64 16.32 3.75
C VAL A 107 -7.19 17.75 4.11
N ASP A 108 -7.50 18.20 5.33
CA ASP A 108 -7.12 19.54 5.80
C ASP A 108 -5.59 19.74 5.86
N PHE A 109 -4.82 18.68 6.07
CA PHE A 109 -3.35 18.69 6.10
C PHE A 109 -2.68 18.49 4.73
N GLY A 110 -3.45 18.36 3.64
CA GLY A 110 -2.91 18.31 2.28
C GLY A 110 -2.66 16.90 1.75
N PHE A 111 -3.33 15.89 2.30
CA PHE A 111 -3.40 14.59 1.66
C PHE A 111 -4.17 14.71 0.34
N SER A 112 -3.69 14.04 -0.69
CA SER A 112 -4.31 14.05 -2.02
C SER A 112 -5.25 12.87 -2.26
N SER A 113 -5.25 11.91 -1.34
CA SER A 113 -6.15 10.76 -1.31
C SER A 113 -6.37 10.29 0.13
N VAL A 114 -7.55 9.78 0.44
CA VAL A 114 -7.88 9.19 1.74
C VAL A 114 -8.70 7.92 1.55
N MET A 115 -8.47 6.93 2.42
CA MET A 115 -9.34 5.78 2.54
C MET A 115 -10.19 5.91 3.82
N ILE A 116 -11.46 5.55 3.72
CA ILE A 116 -12.34 5.30 4.86
C ILE A 116 -12.70 3.83 4.92
N ASP A 117 -12.36 3.20 6.02
CA ASP A 117 -12.66 1.80 6.28
C ASP A 117 -13.88 1.68 7.19
N GLY A 118 -15.03 1.44 6.58
CA GLY A 118 -16.29 1.11 7.25
C GLY A 118 -16.67 -0.37 7.13
N SER A 119 -15.76 -1.23 6.70
CA SER A 119 -16.04 -2.64 6.39
C SER A 119 -16.55 -3.46 7.57
N ALA A 120 -16.17 -3.09 8.79
CA ALA A 120 -16.65 -3.70 10.03
C ALA A 120 -18.04 -3.22 10.46
N LEU A 121 -18.58 -2.17 9.84
CA LEU A 121 -19.92 -1.65 10.13
C LEU A 121 -21.01 -2.40 9.34
N PRO A 122 -22.27 -2.33 9.77
CA PRO A 122 -23.39 -2.72 8.93
C PRO A 122 -23.36 -1.99 7.57
N TYR A 123 -23.75 -2.65 6.50
CA TYR A 123 -23.63 -2.17 5.12
C TYR A 123 -24.16 -0.73 4.92
N GLU A 124 -25.35 -0.42 5.44
CA GLU A 124 -25.93 0.93 5.33
C GLU A 124 -25.14 1.99 6.12
N GLU A 125 -24.54 1.60 7.23
CA GLU A 125 -23.68 2.51 8.02
C GLU A 125 -22.33 2.75 7.32
N ASN A 126 -21.76 1.73 6.68
CA ASN A 126 -20.56 1.87 5.84
C ASN A 126 -20.85 2.85 4.68
N ILE A 127 -21.97 2.69 3.97
CA ILE A 127 -22.36 3.62 2.90
C ILE A 127 -22.50 5.05 3.45
N ALA A 128 -23.20 5.24 4.56
CA ALA A 128 -23.43 6.56 5.12
C ALA A 128 -22.11 7.25 5.55
N LEU A 129 -21.21 6.51 6.19
CA LEU A 129 -19.90 7.01 6.61
C LEU A 129 -19.03 7.33 5.40
N THR A 130 -18.93 6.41 4.44
CA THR A 130 -18.13 6.57 3.23
C THR A 130 -18.60 7.77 2.41
N LYS A 131 -19.92 7.88 2.19
CA LYS A 131 -20.50 9.04 1.49
C LYS A 131 -20.16 10.36 2.18
N LYS A 132 -20.23 10.42 3.50
CA LYS A 132 -19.89 11.63 4.27
C LYS A 132 -18.43 12.06 4.02
N VAL A 133 -17.50 11.10 3.92
CA VAL A 133 -16.10 11.38 3.62
C VAL A 133 -15.95 11.85 2.18
N VAL A 134 -16.62 11.20 1.22
CA VAL A 134 -16.61 11.58 -0.21
C VAL A 134 -17.12 13.00 -0.38
N ASP A 135 -18.29 13.33 0.20
CA ASP A 135 -18.90 14.66 0.09
C ASP A 135 -17.99 15.77 0.65
N TYR A 136 -17.13 15.45 1.61
CA TYR A 136 -16.14 16.40 2.13
C TYR A 136 -14.88 16.47 1.24
N ALA A 137 -14.27 15.34 0.96
CA ALA A 137 -12.98 15.26 0.27
C ALA A 137 -13.04 15.80 -1.16
N HIS A 138 -14.12 15.53 -1.88
CA HIS A 138 -14.32 15.99 -3.27
C HIS A 138 -14.38 17.52 -3.38
N GLN A 139 -14.77 18.26 -2.33
CA GLN A 139 -14.72 19.73 -2.34
C GLN A 139 -13.30 20.27 -2.51
N PHE A 140 -12.28 19.47 -2.19
CA PHE A 140 -10.86 19.81 -2.29
C PHE A 140 -10.16 19.07 -3.43
N GLY A 141 -10.90 18.27 -4.24
CA GLY A 141 -10.34 17.44 -5.30
C GLY A 141 -9.52 16.25 -4.79
N VAL A 142 -9.70 15.87 -3.54
CA VAL A 142 -9.06 14.70 -2.91
C VAL A 142 -9.87 13.45 -3.24
N THR A 143 -9.21 12.39 -3.71
CA THR A 143 -9.85 11.11 -4.03
C THR A 143 -10.12 10.29 -2.78
N VAL A 144 -11.19 9.47 -2.83
CA VAL A 144 -11.61 8.63 -1.71
C VAL A 144 -11.67 7.17 -2.13
N GLU A 145 -11.04 6.32 -1.32
CA GLU A 145 -11.12 4.87 -1.37
C GLU A 145 -12.10 4.38 -0.30
N GLY A 146 -13.00 3.49 -0.66
CA GLY A 146 -13.88 2.77 0.27
C GLY A 146 -13.49 1.30 0.36
N GLU A 147 -14.13 0.55 1.28
CA GLU A 147 -13.87 -0.88 1.44
C GLU A 147 -15.15 -1.69 1.56
N LEU A 148 -15.18 -2.82 0.85
CA LEU A 148 -16.19 -3.87 0.96
C LEU A 148 -15.55 -5.25 1.19
N GLY A 149 -16.14 -6.00 2.10
CA GLY A 149 -15.55 -7.22 2.63
C GLY A 149 -14.67 -6.90 3.84
N VAL A 150 -14.20 -7.93 4.52
CA VAL A 150 -13.34 -7.81 5.71
C VAL A 150 -12.07 -8.61 5.48
N LEU A 151 -10.92 -8.00 5.67
CA LEU A 151 -9.63 -8.68 5.63
C LEU A 151 -9.22 -9.11 7.03
N ALA A 152 -8.87 -10.39 7.19
CA ALA A 152 -8.28 -10.89 8.43
C ALA A 152 -6.86 -10.36 8.64
N GLY A 153 -6.35 -10.53 9.87
CA GLY A 153 -4.98 -10.18 10.24
C GLY A 153 -4.89 -8.93 11.10
N VAL A 154 -3.67 -8.45 11.27
CA VAL A 154 -3.36 -7.30 12.12
C VAL A 154 -2.50 -6.31 11.31
N GLU A 155 -2.99 -5.09 11.17
CA GLU A 155 -2.24 -3.98 10.60
C GLU A 155 -2.53 -2.72 11.45
N ASP A 156 -1.51 -2.30 12.22
CA ASP A 156 -1.62 -1.25 13.23
C ASP A 156 -2.83 -1.44 14.17
N ASP A 157 -3.85 -0.58 14.07
CA ASP A 157 -5.07 -0.62 14.88
C ASP A 157 -6.19 -1.49 14.26
N VAL A 158 -6.00 -2.00 13.03
CA VAL A 158 -6.99 -2.84 12.33
C VAL A 158 -6.73 -4.30 12.70
N VAL A 159 -7.72 -4.94 13.31
CA VAL A 159 -7.66 -6.35 13.72
C VAL A 159 -8.94 -7.05 13.34
N ALA A 160 -8.84 -8.13 12.55
CA ALA A 160 -9.96 -9.02 12.24
C ALA A 160 -9.51 -10.48 12.32
N GLU A 161 -10.31 -11.33 12.96
CA GLU A 161 -10.00 -12.76 13.14
C GLU A 161 -10.28 -13.59 11.88
N GLU A 162 -11.29 -13.18 11.10
CA GLU A 162 -11.74 -13.88 9.89
C GLU A 162 -11.92 -12.92 8.71
N SER A 163 -11.62 -13.41 7.50
CA SER A 163 -11.91 -12.70 6.26
C SER A 163 -13.31 -12.96 5.78
N HIS A 164 -14.01 -11.93 5.34
CA HIS A 164 -15.25 -12.03 4.61
C HIS A 164 -15.07 -11.47 3.22
N TYR A 165 -15.17 -12.34 2.20
CA TYR A 165 -15.00 -11.92 0.81
C TYR A 165 -16.04 -10.90 0.39
N THR A 166 -15.63 -9.99 -0.48
CA THR A 166 -16.52 -9.01 -1.08
C THR A 166 -17.62 -9.74 -1.86
N LYS A 167 -18.86 -9.28 -1.69
CA LYS A 167 -19.99 -9.77 -2.47
C LYS A 167 -20.13 -8.95 -3.73
N PRO A 168 -19.91 -9.53 -4.93
CA PRO A 168 -19.94 -8.79 -6.19
C PRO A 168 -21.26 -8.05 -6.43
N GLU A 169 -22.38 -8.55 -5.93
CA GLU A 169 -23.71 -7.92 -6.07
C GLU A 169 -23.85 -6.60 -5.29
N GLU A 170 -22.99 -6.33 -4.29
CA GLU A 170 -23.04 -5.11 -3.49
C GLU A 170 -22.18 -3.97 -4.10
N VAL A 171 -21.22 -4.26 -5.00
CA VAL A 171 -20.21 -3.29 -5.44
C VAL A 171 -20.81 -2.14 -6.25
N VAL A 172 -21.80 -2.39 -7.10
CA VAL A 172 -22.44 -1.36 -7.92
C VAL A 172 -23.25 -0.38 -7.06
N ASP A 173 -24.05 -0.94 -6.14
CA ASP A 173 -24.85 -0.14 -5.22
C ASP A 173 -23.97 0.71 -4.32
N PHE A 174 -22.91 0.12 -3.73
CA PHE A 174 -21.97 0.83 -2.89
C PHE A 174 -21.27 1.98 -3.64
N ALA A 175 -20.65 1.69 -4.78
CA ALA A 175 -19.93 2.70 -5.56
C ALA A 175 -20.86 3.83 -6.02
N THR A 176 -22.07 3.49 -6.45
CA THR A 176 -23.06 4.48 -6.93
C THR A 176 -23.56 5.37 -5.80
N ARG A 177 -23.88 4.80 -4.65
CA ARG A 177 -24.47 5.54 -3.50
C ARG A 177 -23.43 6.36 -2.76
N THR A 178 -22.20 5.88 -2.67
CA THR A 178 -21.12 6.58 -1.97
C THR A 178 -20.39 7.59 -2.85
N GLY A 179 -20.20 7.27 -4.15
CA GLY A 179 -19.43 8.07 -5.07
C GLY A 179 -17.91 7.96 -4.86
N VAL A 180 -17.42 6.86 -4.28
CA VAL A 180 -15.97 6.59 -4.11
C VAL A 180 -15.24 6.56 -5.44
N ASP A 181 -13.96 6.92 -5.44
CA ASP A 181 -13.09 6.91 -6.61
C ASP A 181 -12.40 5.56 -6.84
N SER A 182 -12.28 4.75 -5.80
CA SER A 182 -11.75 3.39 -5.84
C SER A 182 -12.33 2.52 -4.71
N LEU A 183 -12.25 1.21 -4.87
CA LEU A 183 -12.82 0.25 -3.93
C LEU A 183 -11.81 -0.82 -3.56
N ALA A 184 -11.47 -0.91 -2.29
CA ALA A 184 -10.76 -2.05 -1.73
C ALA A 184 -11.70 -3.25 -1.59
N ILE A 185 -11.24 -4.42 -2.03
CA ILE A 185 -12.02 -5.66 -1.99
C ILE A 185 -11.24 -6.76 -1.26
N SER A 186 -11.97 -7.67 -0.64
CA SER A 186 -11.44 -8.87 0.01
C SER A 186 -11.61 -10.07 -0.91
N ILE A 187 -10.47 -10.65 -1.32
CA ILE A 187 -10.41 -11.85 -2.18
C ILE A 187 -9.45 -12.92 -1.63
N GLY A 188 -9.17 -12.89 -0.32
CA GLY A 188 -8.28 -13.84 0.35
C GLY A 188 -6.91 -13.29 0.69
N THR A 189 -6.67 -11.99 0.51
CA THR A 189 -5.52 -11.30 1.11
C THR A 189 -5.73 -11.11 2.61
N SER A 190 -4.66 -10.85 3.36
CA SER A 190 -4.70 -10.68 4.81
C SER A 190 -3.60 -9.72 5.27
N HIS A 191 -3.83 -8.97 6.35
CA HIS A 191 -2.87 -8.04 6.90
C HIS A 191 -1.71 -8.73 7.65
N GLY A 192 -0.56 -8.05 7.78
CA GLY A 192 0.60 -8.53 8.51
C GLY A 192 1.49 -9.53 7.76
N ALA A 193 2.48 -10.11 8.47
CA ALA A 193 3.44 -11.07 7.93
C ALA A 193 3.03 -12.55 8.14
N TYR A 194 1.94 -12.79 8.84
CA TYR A 194 1.35 -14.11 9.11
C TYR A 194 -0.03 -14.19 8.50
N LYS A 195 -0.08 -14.07 7.17
CA LYS A 195 -1.33 -13.96 6.42
C LYS A 195 -2.18 -15.23 6.44
N PHE A 196 -1.54 -16.37 6.60
CA PHE A 196 -2.17 -17.68 6.63
C PHE A 196 -1.62 -18.50 7.78
N LYS A 197 -2.49 -19.32 8.39
CA LYS A 197 -2.05 -20.34 9.36
C LYS A 197 -1.32 -21.46 8.61
N PRO A 198 -0.30 -22.11 9.21
CA PRO A 198 0.42 -23.20 8.56
C PRO A 198 -0.47 -24.31 8.02
N GLU A 199 -1.62 -24.57 8.69
CA GLU A 199 -2.60 -25.58 8.30
C GLU A 199 -3.36 -25.24 7.02
N GLN A 200 -3.39 -23.97 6.64
CA GLN A 200 -4.00 -23.47 5.40
C GLN A 200 -3.05 -23.54 4.21
N CYS A 201 -1.75 -23.75 4.47
CA CYS A 201 -0.69 -23.74 3.47
C CYS A 201 -0.23 -25.15 3.13
N THR A 202 0.33 -25.31 1.94
CA THR A 202 1.19 -26.44 1.60
C THR A 202 2.66 -26.06 1.85
N ARG A 203 3.58 -27.04 1.78
CA ARG A 203 5.02 -26.76 1.85
C ARG A 203 5.68 -27.06 0.51
N ASP A 204 6.47 -26.13 0.02
CA ASP A 204 7.32 -26.37 -1.14
C ASP A 204 8.35 -27.47 -0.79
N PRO A 205 8.40 -28.57 -1.55
CA PRO A 205 9.31 -29.69 -1.23
C PRO A 205 10.78 -29.39 -1.40
N LYS A 206 11.13 -28.31 -2.11
CA LYS A 206 12.53 -27.93 -2.36
C LYS A 206 13.04 -26.94 -1.32
N THR A 207 12.26 -25.95 -0.98
CA THR A 207 12.64 -24.86 -0.06
C THR A 207 12.15 -25.07 1.36
N GLY A 208 11.10 -25.85 1.56
CA GLY A 208 10.41 -26.03 2.84
C GLY A 208 9.51 -24.84 3.25
N HIS A 209 9.50 -23.78 2.45
CA HIS A 209 8.67 -22.60 2.72
C HIS A 209 7.18 -22.92 2.57
N LEU A 210 6.35 -22.15 3.28
CA LEU A 210 4.89 -22.23 3.17
C LEU A 210 4.42 -21.64 1.84
N VAL A 211 3.48 -22.32 1.20
CA VAL A 211 2.79 -21.87 -0.01
C VAL A 211 1.32 -21.68 0.33
N PRO A 212 0.80 -20.45 0.29
CA PRO A 212 -0.59 -20.17 0.66
C PRO A 212 -1.57 -20.63 -0.41
N PRO A 213 -2.89 -20.71 -0.09
CA PRO A 213 -3.92 -20.95 -1.08
C PRO A 213 -3.98 -19.81 -2.11
N PRO A 214 -4.53 -20.07 -3.31
CA PRO A 214 -4.72 -19.02 -4.31
C PRO A 214 -5.75 -17.99 -3.87
N LEU A 215 -5.60 -16.75 -4.38
CA LEU A 215 -6.62 -15.72 -4.23
C LEU A 215 -7.90 -16.09 -4.99
N ALA A 216 -9.04 -15.60 -4.51
CA ALA A 216 -10.36 -15.83 -5.13
C ALA A 216 -10.53 -14.93 -6.38
N PHE A 217 -9.85 -15.29 -7.47
CA PHE A 217 -9.94 -14.55 -8.73
C PHE A 217 -11.33 -14.57 -9.33
N ASP A 218 -12.15 -15.57 -9.05
CA ASP A 218 -13.55 -15.62 -9.44
C ASP A 218 -14.37 -14.47 -8.84
N VAL A 219 -14.06 -14.06 -7.60
CA VAL A 219 -14.66 -12.86 -6.98
C VAL A 219 -14.19 -11.60 -7.70
N LEU A 220 -12.88 -11.46 -7.99
CA LEU A 220 -12.33 -10.31 -8.72
C LEU A 220 -12.98 -10.19 -10.12
N GLU A 221 -13.07 -11.28 -10.86
CA GLU A 221 -13.70 -11.32 -12.18
C GLU A 221 -15.20 -10.95 -12.11
N ALA A 222 -15.91 -11.41 -11.07
CA ALA A 222 -17.30 -11.06 -10.87
C ALA A 222 -17.49 -9.57 -10.52
N VAL A 223 -16.61 -8.99 -9.70
CA VAL A 223 -16.59 -7.56 -9.40
C VAL A 223 -16.31 -6.74 -10.66
N GLU A 224 -15.29 -7.10 -11.43
CA GLU A 224 -14.92 -6.41 -12.68
C GLU A 224 -16.06 -6.45 -13.71
N LYS A 225 -16.77 -7.56 -13.79
CA LYS A 225 -17.97 -7.69 -14.65
C LYS A 225 -19.11 -6.77 -14.23
N GLN A 226 -19.28 -6.53 -12.93
CA GLN A 226 -20.31 -5.64 -12.37
C GLN A 226 -19.95 -4.16 -12.52
N LEU A 227 -18.66 -3.83 -12.37
CA LEU A 227 -18.11 -2.47 -12.46
C LEU A 227 -16.95 -2.39 -13.47
N PRO A 228 -17.23 -2.49 -14.78
CA PRO A 228 -16.15 -2.48 -15.78
C PRO A 228 -15.33 -1.20 -15.76
N GLY A 229 -14.02 -1.33 -15.62
CA GLY A 229 -13.08 -0.20 -15.61
C GLY A 229 -13.10 0.65 -14.35
N PHE A 230 -13.78 0.21 -13.30
CA PHE A 230 -13.74 0.89 -12.00
C PHE A 230 -12.46 0.50 -11.24
N PRO A 231 -11.79 1.47 -10.58
CA PRO A 231 -10.55 1.21 -9.86
C PRO A 231 -10.73 0.27 -8.65
N ILE A 232 -10.08 -0.89 -8.71
CA ILE A 232 -10.05 -1.88 -7.63
C ILE A 232 -8.70 -1.86 -6.93
N VAL A 233 -8.71 -2.04 -5.63
CA VAL A 233 -7.54 -2.00 -4.75
C VAL A 233 -7.43 -3.30 -3.98
N LEU A 234 -6.19 -3.79 -3.79
CA LEU A 234 -5.90 -4.92 -2.90
C LEU A 234 -5.08 -4.46 -1.70
N HIS A 235 -5.66 -4.65 -0.52
CA HIS A 235 -5.00 -4.56 0.78
C HIS A 235 -4.44 -5.91 1.21
N GLY A 236 -3.61 -5.92 2.26
CA GLY A 236 -3.04 -7.14 2.80
C GLY A 236 -2.18 -7.93 1.80
N SER A 237 -1.56 -7.28 0.83
CA SER A 237 -0.96 -7.89 -0.36
C SER A 237 0.56 -8.01 -0.32
N SER A 238 1.21 -7.75 0.81
CA SER A 238 2.66 -7.99 0.96
C SER A 238 3.01 -9.46 0.67
N SER A 239 4.11 -9.70 -0.06
CA SER A 239 4.55 -11.05 -0.43
C SER A 239 5.38 -11.75 0.63
N VAL A 240 5.82 -11.00 1.66
CA VAL A 240 6.68 -11.51 2.74
C VAL A 240 7.91 -12.22 2.17
N PRO A 241 8.84 -11.48 1.52
CA PRO A 241 10.00 -12.07 0.85
C PRO A 241 10.83 -12.91 1.83
N GLN A 242 10.98 -14.19 1.54
CA GLN A 242 11.60 -15.16 2.44
C GLN A 242 13.08 -14.85 2.69
N GLU A 243 13.75 -14.21 1.75
CA GLU A 243 15.14 -13.77 1.93
C GLU A 243 15.31 -12.84 3.14
N TYR A 244 14.40 -11.89 3.35
CA TYR A 244 14.46 -11.00 4.53
C TYR A 244 14.03 -11.70 5.81
N VAL A 245 13.07 -12.62 5.74
CA VAL A 245 12.69 -13.47 6.87
C VAL A 245 13.88 -14.32 7.33
N ASP A 246 14.62 -14.92 6.39
CA ASP A 246 15.80 -15.74 6.67
C ASP A 246 16.94 -14.92 7.29
N ILE A 247 17.21 -13.72 6.76
CA ILE A 247 18.20 -12.80 7.33
C ILE A 247 17.80 -12.40 8.76
N ILE A 248 16.53 -12.02 8.98
CA ILE A 248 16.04 -11.65 10.31
C ILE A 248 16.21 -12.81 11.29
N ASN A 249 15.80 -14.03 10.92
CA ASN A 249 15.90 -15.21 11.76
C ASN A 249 17.37 -15.59 12.03
N LYS A 250 18.23 -15.52 11.02
CA LYS A 250 19.67 -15.78 11.13
C LYS A 250 20.36 -14.86 12.13
N PHE A 251 19.96 -13.60 12.18
CA PHE A 251 20.57 -12.57 13.00
C PHE A 251 19.72 -12.20 14.25
N GLY A 252 19.16 -13.21 14.89
CA GLY A 252 18.55 -13.12 16.23
C GLY A 252 17.10 -12.65 16.24
N GLY A 253 16.43 -12.62 15.07
CA GLY A 253 14.99 -12.46 14.99
C GLY A 253 14.24 -13.77 15.24
N LYS A 254 12.91 -13.69 15.25
CA LYS A 254 12.03 -14.84 15.44
C LYS A 254 10.74 -14.65 14.64
N LEU A 255 10.78 -15.04 13.38
CA LEU A 255 9.66 -15.00 12.45
C LEU A 255 9.41 -16.41 11.85
N PRO A 256 8.96 -17.37 12.69
CA PRO A 256 8.63 -18.70 12.18
C PRO A 256 7.36 -18.64 11.33
N ASP A 257 7.33 -19.42 10.24
CA ASP A 257 6.14 -19.60 9.40
C ASP A 257 5.54 -18.29 8.83
N ALA A 258 6.33 -17.22 8.71
CA ALA A 258 5.91 -15.99 8.04
C ALA A 258 5.68 -16.27 6.56
N VAL A 259 4.50 -15.90 6.04
CA VAL A 259 4.09 -16.17 4.66
C VAL A 259 3.19 -15.04 4.14
N GLY A 260 3.40 -14.67 2.87
CA GLY A 260 2.64 -13.61 2.20
C GLY A 260 1.94 -14.09 0.93
N ILE A 261 1.47 -13.16 0.13
CA ILE A 261 0.82 -13.45 -1.14
C ILE A 261 1.89 -13.70 -2.22
N PRO A 262 1.80 -14.81 -2.98
CA PRO A 262 2.73 -15.06 -4.09
C PRO A 262 2.69 -13.92 -5.12
N GLU A 263 3.87 -13.48 -5.56
CA GLU A 263 3.99 -12.29 -6.43
C GLU A 263 3.34 -12.50 -7.80
N GLU A 264 3.36 -13.71 -8.32
CA GLU A 264 2.66 -14.07 -9.57
C GLU A 264 1.14 -13.87 -9.48
N GLN A 265 0.55 -13.98 -8.28
CA GLN A 265 -0.87 -13.69 -8.08
C GLN A 265 -1.14 -12.18 -8.03
N LEU A 266 -0.21 -11.40 -7.51
CA LEU A 266 -0.28 -9.94 -7.53
C LEU A 266 -0.15 -9.42 -8.96
N THR A 267 0.81 -9.95 -9.72
CA THR A 267 0.96 -9.64 -11.16
C THR A 267 -0.32 -9.96 -11.92
N LYS A 268 -0.87 -11.17 -11.74
CA LYS A 268 -2.13 -11.56 -12.38
C LYS A 268 -3.29 -10.62 -12.01
N ALA A 269 -3.38 -10.17 -10.76
CA ALA A 269 -4.43 -9.24 -10.33
C ALA A 269 -4.27 -7.86 -11.00
N SER A 270 -3.03 -7.38 -11.18
CA SER A 270 -2.75 -6.09 -11.83
C SER A 270 -3.02 -6.07 -13.34
N GLU A 271 -3.06 -7.23 -13.99
CA GLU A 271 -3.48 -7.38 -15.39
C GLU A 271 -5.00 -7.23 -15.60
N SER A 272 -5.77 -7.16 -14.51
CA SER A 272 -7.22 -6.98 -14.45
C SER A 272 -7.59 -5.55 -13.99
N ALA A 273 -8.66 -5.39 -13.20
CA ALA A 273 -9.10 -4.10 -12.68
C ALA A 273 -8.32 -3.60 -11.44
N VAL A 274 -7.40 -4.41 -10.91
CA VAL A 274 -6.60 -4.01 -9.76
C VAL A 274 -5.55 -2.98 -10.17
N CYS A 275 -5.76 -1.74 -9.77
CA CYS A 275 -4.89 -0.61 -10.14
C CYS A 275 -4.02 -0.08 -9.01
N LYS A 276 -4.18 -0.58 -7.79
CA LYS A 276 -3.39 -0.26 -6.61
C LYS A 276 -3.16 -1.51 -5.78
N ILE A 277 -1.94 -1.71 -5.34
CA ILE A 277 -1.56 -2.81 -4.44
C ILE A 277 -0.79 -2.25 -3.24
N ASN A 278 -1.30 -2.56 -2.04
CA ASN A 278 -0.71 -2.11 -0.77
C ASN A 278 0.44 -3.02 -0.34
N ILE A 279 1.57 -2.40 -0.01
CA ILE A 279 2.79 -3.09 0.42
C ILE A 279 3.33 -2.41 1.68
N ASP A 280 3.19 -3.07 2.83
CA ASP A 280 3.69 -2.61 4.12
C ASP A 280 4.68 -3.60 4.75
N SER A 281 4.25 -4.83 5.04
CA SER A 281 5.07 -5.83 5.75
C SER A 281 6.41 -6.08 5.06
N ASP A 282 6.47 -6.06 3.72
CA ASP A 282 7.70 -6.26 2.95
C ASP A 282 8.72 -5.17 3.27
N SER A 283 8.27 -3.91 3.37
CA SER A 283 9.11 -2.76 3.74
C SER A 283 9.68 -2.90 5.16
N ARG A 284 8.83 -3.33 6.10
CA ARG A 284 9.24 -3.57 7.49
C ARG A 284 10.26 -4.70 7.59
N LEU A 285 10.10 -5.76 6.80
CA LEU A 285 11.04 -6.89 6.75
C LEU A 285 12.39 -6.48 6.17
N ALA A 286 12.42 -5.81 5.04
CA ALA A 286 13.67 -5.35 4.40
C ALA A 286 14.44 -4.40 5.31
N PHE A 287 13.76 -3.43 5.94
CA PHE A 287 14.37 -2.53 6.93
C PHE A 287 14.97 -3.30 8.11
N THR A 288 14.19 -4.19 8.72
CA THR A 288 14.62 -4.96 9.89
C THR A 288 15.77 -5.91 9.57
N ALA A 289 15.75 -6.53 8.38
CA ALA A 289 16.83 -7.39 7.91
C ALA A 289 18.15 -6.62 7.82
N GLY A 290 18.15 -5.47 7.16
CA GLY A 290 19.36 -4.64 7.00
C GLY A 290 19.93 -4.15 8.34
N VAL A 291 19.07 -3.73 9.27
CA VAL A 291 19.50 -3.29 10.62
C VAL A 291 20.09 -4.47 11.41
N ARG A 292 19.40 -5.62 11.45
CA ARG A 292 19.87 -6.80 12.19
C ARG A 292 21.17 -7.36 11.65
N GLU A 293 21.28 -7.48 10.33
CA GLU A 293 22.50 -7.94 9.67
C GLU A 293 23.67 -7.02 9.99
N THR A 294 23.48 -5.71 9.91
CA THR A 294 24.52 -4.74 10.21
C THR A 294 25.00 -4.86 11.66
N PHE A 295 24.11 -4.93 12.63
CA PHE A 295 24.51 -5.09 14.04
C PHE A 295 25.18 -6.42 14.34
N ALA A 296 24.82 -7.48 13.63
CA ALA A 296 25.43 -8.79 13.84
C ALA A 296 26.84 -8.90 13.23
N LEU A 297 27.03 -8.32 12.04
CA LEU A 297 28.30 -8.38 11.30
C LEU A 297 29.27 -7.26 11.69
N HIS A 298 28.76 -6.15 12.17
CA HIS A 298 29.52 -4.96 12.57
C HIS A 298 29.09 -4.46 13.95
N PRO A 299 29.38 -5.25 15.02
CA PRO A 299 28.97 -4.91 16.39
C PRO A 299 29.57 -3.60 16.90
N GLU A 300 30.60 -3.09 16.27
CA GLU A 300 31.22 -1.79 16.55
C GLU A 300 30.44 -0.61 16.00
N TYR A 301 29.45 -0.83 15.11
CA TYR A 301 28.67 0.25 14.50
C TYR A 301 27.62 0.79 15.47
N PHE A 302 27.64 2.11 15.69
CA PHE A 302 26.67 2.80 16.54
C PHE A 302 26.13 4.09 15.89
N ASP A 303 26.60 4.46 14.69
CA ASP A 303 26.08 5.59 13.92
C ASP A 303 24.82 5.14 13.14
N PRO A 304 23.66 5.81 13.34
CA PRO A 304 22.43 5.51 12.59
C PRO A 304 22.61 5.47 11.08
N ARG A 305 23.48 6.29 10.53
CA ARG A 305 23.75 6.33 9.08
C ARG A 305 24.31 5.02 8.54
N GLN A 306 25.00 4.23 9.39
CA GLN A 306 25.58 2.94 9.02
C GLN A 306 24.50 1.86 8.92
N TYR A 307 23.72 1.64 9.98
CA TYR A 307 22.73 0.58 10.00
C TYR A 307 21.42 0.95 9.27
N CYS A 308 20.99 2.20 9.33
CA CYS A 308 19.87 2.68 8.52
C CYS A 308 20.26 2.81 7.03
N GLY A 309 21.53 3.09 6.72
CA GLY A 309 22.03 3.12 5.35
C GLY A 309 21.87 1.74 4.67
N LYS A 310 22.30 0.67 5.34
CA LYS A 310 22.12 -0.71 4.85
C LYS A 310 20.65 -1.10 4.72
N ALA A 311 19.84 -0.73 5.69
CA ALA A 311 18.40 -0.95 5.63
C ALA A 311 17.76 -0.25 4.41
N ARG A 312 18.20 0.98 4.11
CA ARG A 312 17.73 1.73 2.93
C ARG A 312 18.11 1.06 1.61
N GLU A 313 19.33 0.50 1.49
CA GLU A 313 19.74 -0.26 0.31
C GLU A 313 18.77 -1.43 0.07
N TYR A 314 18.50 -2.25 1.06
CA TYR A 314 17.57 -3.38 0.96
C TYR A 314 16.16 -2.94 0.56
N MET A 315 15.69 -1.81 1.08
CA MET A 315 14.39 -1.28 0.70
C MET A 315 14.35 -0.75 -0.74
N VAL A 316 15.43 -0.11 -1.22
CA VAL A 316 15.50 0.33 -2.63
C VAL A 316 15.44 -0.86 -3.57
N ASP A 317 16.15 -1.95 -3.25
CA ASP A 317 16.13 -3.18 -4.03
C ASP A 317 14.73 -3.80 -4.04
N LEU A 318 14.11 -3.91 -2.85
CA LEU A 318 12.73 -4.39 -2.70
C LEU A 318 11.74 -3.58 -3.54
N TYR A 319 11.73 -2.26 -3.38
CA TYR A 319 10.78 -1.40 -4.09
C TYR A 319 11.01 -1.42 -5.60
N SER A 320 12.27 -1.48 -6.03
CA SER A 320 12.62 -1.60 -7.44
C SER A 320 12.10 -2.89 -8.05
N HIS A 321 12.26 -4.01 -7.35
CA HIS A 321 11.70 -5.29 -7.73
C HIS A 321 10.17 -5.24 -7.83
N LYS A 322 9.49 -4.72 -6.79
CA LYS A 322 8.02 -4.58 -6.81
C LYS A 322 7.51 -3.73 -7.97
N ILE A 323 8.13 -2.59 -8.21
CA ILE A 323 7.76 -1.68 -9.30
C ILE A 323 7.89 -2.37 -10.66
N LYS A 324 9.03 -3.01 -10.91
CA LYS A 324 9.41 -3.52 -12.22
C LYS A 324 8.84 -4.92 -12.50
N ASP A 325 9.08 -5.85 -11.56
CA ASP A 325 8.90 -7.28 -11.85
C ASP A 325 7.55 -7.83 -11.36
N VAL A 326 6.85 -7.10 -10.47
CA VAL A 326 5.57 -7.53 -9.89
C VAL A 326 4.41 -6.69 -10.39
N LEU A 327 4.52 -5.36 -10.33
CA LEU A 327 3.41 -4.43 -10.63
C LEU A 327 3.50 -3.82 -12.03
N HIS A 328 4.65 -3.97 -12.71
CA HIS A 328 4.90 -3.45 -14.07
C HIS A 328 4.61 -1.94 -14.21
N SER A 329 4.90 -1.18 -13.14
CA SER A 329 4.65 0.25 -13.05
C SER A 329 5.86 1.12 -13.45
N ASP A 330 6.98 0.51 -13.86
CA ASP A 330 8.14 1.20 -14.38
C ASP A 330 7.84 1.89 -15.72
N ASN A 331 8.41 3.10 -15.91
CA ASN A 331 8.16 3.92 -17.11
C ASN A 331 6.67 4.24 -17.36
N LYS A 332 5.88 4.43 -16.28
CA LYS A 332 4.43 4.69 -16.36
C LYS A 332 4.02 6.10 -15.93
N LEU A 333 4.97 7.01 -15.70
CA LEU A 333 4.63 8.42 -15.52
C LEU A 333 3.90 8.97 -16.75
N ALA A 334 2.99 9.93 -16.56
CA ALA A 334 2.28 10.58 -17.66
C ALA A 334 3.23 11.34 -18.60
N ASN A 335 4.29 11.92 -18.02
CA ASN A 335 5.37 12.61 -18.73
C ASN A 335 6.68 11.90 -18.41
N LEU A 336 7.34 11.37 -19.42
CA LEU A 336 8.58 10.59 -19.30
C LEU A 336 9.86 11.39 -19.61
N ASP A 337 9.75 12.71 -19.73
CA ASP A 337 10.85 13.60 -20.12
C ASP A 337 11.95 13.69 -19.04
#